data_c27c2680774a24883885d65b245c5700
#
_entry.id   c27c2680774a24883885d65b245c5700
#
_cell.length_a   1.000
_cell.length_b   1.000
_cell.length_c   1.000
_cell.angle_alpha   90.00
_cell.angle_beta   90.00
_cell.angle_gamma   90.00
#
_symmetry.space_group_name_H-M   'P 1'
#
loop_
_entity.id
_entity.type
_entity.pdbx_description
1 polymer ?
#
loop_
_entity_poly.entity_id
_entity_poly.type
_entity_poly.pdbx_seq_one_letter_code
_entity_poly.pdbx_strand_id
1 'polypeptide(L)'
;DYARSLVDLFPTLSVTAGLDGDRTRLDSQSREAADQLDELNARTLRELDKAEQEAQNLDEVDAVTLDAMRERLGCERELHAAGLTSGELNVIASAPQDVQMLFDLVPTDTEDDWKDNAVRLSQVPRALTEYRHALSQAAHDGRPPALRQVKRVIEQCRDHAKSDGSFDRFAQQAADTASEALSAEVRTAAD
;
A
#
# COMPACT_ATOMS: atom_id res chain seq x y z
N ASP A 1 -3.00 15.24 -12.83
CA ASP A 1 -3.88 15.05 -11.68
C ASP A 1 -3.26 14.08 -10.67
N TYR A 2 -2.69 14.63 -9.60
CA TYR A 2 -1.90 13.89 -8.58
C TYR A 2 -2.67 12.71 -7.97
N ALA A 3 -3.92 12.92 -7.52
CA ALA A 3 -4.70 11.87 -6.86
C ALA A 3 -4.92 10.64 -7.78
N ARG A 4 -5.21 10.85 -9.06
CA ARG A 4 -5.38 9.76 -10.02
C ARG A 4 -4.05 9.01 -10.24
N SER A 5 -2.95 9.73 -10.47
CA SER A 5 -1.62 9.12 -10.61
C SER A 5 -1.21 8.36 -9.34
N LEU A 6 -1.62 8.84 -8.17
CA LEU A 6 -1.35 8.18 -6.90
C LEU A 6 -2.12 6.85 -6.77
N VAL A 7 -3.39 6.80 -7.20
CA VAL A 7 -4.19 5.55 -7.23
C VAL A 7 -3.65 4.55 -8.26
N ASP A 8 -3.17 5.02 -9.41
CA ASP A 8 -2.53 4.14 -10.41
C ASP A 8 -1.29 3.46 -9.84
N LEU A 9 -0.53 4.17 -8.99
CA LEU A 9 0.68 3.69 -8.34
C LEU A 9 0.38 2.86 -7.09
N PHE A 10 -0.60 3.28 -6.30
CA PHE A 10 -1.06 2.63 -5.07
C PHE A 10 -2.56 2.30 -5.14
N PRO A 11 -2.91 1.19 -5.82
CA PRO A 11 -4.30 0.80 -6.06
C PRO A 11 -5.13 0.58 -4.79
N THR A 12 -4.51 0.25 -3.65
CA THR A 12 -5.21 0.07 -2.37
C THR A 12 -5.91 1.33 -1.88
N LEU A 13 -5.53 2.52 -2.38
CA LEU A 13 -6.24 3.77 -2.13
C LEU A 13 -7.67 3.77 -2.67
N SER A 14 -7.99 2.92 -3.65
CA SER A 14 -9.37 2.72 -4.11
C SER A 14 -10.28 2.15 -3.00
N VAL A 15 -9.71 1.40 -2.07
CA VAL A 15 -10.42 0.85 -0.90
C VAL A 15 -10.28 1.79 0.30
N THR A 16 -9.05 2.13 0.69
CA THR A 16 -8.75 2.84 1.94
C THR A 16 -9.16 4.31 1.92
N ALA A 17 -9.16 4.95 0.75
CA ALA A 17 -9.55 6.35 0.58
C ALA A 17 -10.82 6.54 -0.27
N GLY A 18 -11.43 5.45 -0.76
CA GLY A 18 -12.64 5.52 -1.57
C GLY A 18 -12.45 6.22 -2.91
N LEU A 19 -11.24 6.16 -3.49
CA LEU A 19 -10.93 6.77 -4.77
C LEU A 19 -11.24 5.79 -5.91
N ASP A 20 -11.59 6.32 -7.10
CA ASP A 20 -11.81 5.49 -8.29
C ASP A 20 -10.49 4.84 -8.73
N GLY A 21 -10.47 3.51 -8.82
CA GLY A 21 -9.29 2.75 -9.20
C GLY A 21 -9.54 1.25 -9.31
N ASP A 22 -8.51 0.50 -9.67
CA ASP A 22 -8.56 -0.95 -9.77
C ASP A 22 -8.57 -1.59 -8.37
N ARG A 23 -9.75 -2.06 -7.96
CA ARG A 23 -9.98 -2.65 -6.64
C ARG A 23 -9.40 -4.06 -6.47
N THR A 24 -8.92 -4.67 -7.55
CA THR A 24 -8.38 -6.04 -7.51
C THR A 24 -6.89 -6.09 -7.23
N ARG A 25 -6.18 -4.97 -7.30
CA ARG A 25 -4.72 -4.91 -7.18
C ARG A 25 -4.26 -4.61 -5.76
N LEU A 26 -3.08 -5.16 -5.42
CA LEU A 26 -2.27 -4.74 -4.27
C LEU A 26 -1.17 -3.77 -4.71
N ASP A 27 -0.79 -2.90 -3.80
CA ASP A 27 0.36 -2.02 -3.97
C ASP A 27 1.65 -2.81 -4.12
N SER A 28 2.54 -2.33 -5.00
CA SER A 28 3.91 -2.83 -5.03
C SER A 28 4.67 -2.35 -3.79
N GLN A 29 5.37 -3.28 -3.17
CA GLN A 29 6.23 -3.02 -2.00
C GLN A 29 7.71 -2.93 -2.40
N SER A 30 7.98 -2.70 -3.68
CA SER A 30 9.33 -2.61 -4.23
C SER A 30 9.95 -1.23 -4.03
N ARG A 31 11.28 -1.16 -4.15
CA ARG A 31 12.01 0.11 -4.18
C ARG A 31 11.62 0.95 -5.40
N GLU A 32 11.38 0.30 -6.53
CA GLU A 32 10.96 0.94 -7.76
C GLU A 32 9.64 1.70 -7.60
N ALA A 33 8.70 1.18 -6.80
CA ALA A 33 7.47 1.89 -6.48
C ALA A 33 7.73 3.16 -5.64
N ALA A 34 8.67 3.10 -4.70
CA ALA A 34 9.09 4.27 -3.94
C ALA A 34 9.79 5.32 -4.84
N ASP A 35 10.62 4.88 -5.79
CA ASP A 35 11.27 5.75 -6.77
C ASP A 35 10.21 6.43 -7.68
N GLN A 36 9.19 5.70 -8.12
CA GLN A 36 8.08 6.24 -8.92
C GLN A 36 7.23 7.26 -8.14
N LEU A 37 7.04 7.05 -6.84
CA LEU A 37 6.38 8.03 -5.97
C LEU A 37 7.20 9.32 -5.86
N ASP A 38 8.52 9.22 -5.69
CA ASP A 38 9.39 10.42 -5.65
C ASP A 38 9.34 11.18 -6.98
N GLU A 39 9.35 10.48 -8.12
CA GLU A 39 9.20 11.11 -9.43
C GLU A 39 7.84 11.80 -9.59
N LEU A 40 6.75 11.17 -9.12
CA LEU A 40 5.41 11.76 -9.10
C LEU A 40 5.40 13.03 -8.24
N ASN A 41 5.96 12.98 -7.02
CA ASN A 41 6.06 14.12 -6.12
C ASN A 41 6.88 15.26 -6.73
N ALA A 42 8.03 14.95 -7.33
CA ALA A 42 8.87 15.91 -8.00
C ALA A 42 8.17 16.60 -9.19
N ARG A 43 7.43 15.82 -9.98
CA ARG A 43 6.63 16.37 -11.10
C ARG A 43 5.53 17.29 -10.58
N THR A 44 4.81 16.84 -9.58
CA THR A 44 3.70 17.61 -9.00
C THR A 44 4.17 18.93 -8.40
N LEU A 45 5.30 18.95 -7.70
CA LEU A 45 5.87 20.19 -7.17
C LEU A 45 6.19 21.20 -8.30
N ARG A 46 6.77 20.74 -9.41
CA ARG A 46 7.01 21.62 -10.58
C ARG A 46 5.70 22.14 -11.21
N GLU A 47 4.66 21.29 -11.27
CA GLU A 47 3.34 21.67 -11.77
C GLU A 47 2.66 22.70 -10.86
N LEU A 48 2.81 22.58 -9.53
CA LEU A 48 2.32 23.55 -8.55
C LEU A 48 3.01 24.91 -8.72
N ASP A 49 4.34 24.94 -8.84
CA ASP A 49 5.09 26.18 -9.06
C ASP A 49 4.67 26.88 -10.36
N LYS A 50 4.46 26.11 -11.42
CA LYS A 50 3.96 26.64 -12.68
C LYS A 50 2.52 27.19 -12.55
N ALA A 51 1.64 26.43 -11.92
CA ALA A 51 0.25 26.85 -11.72
C ALA A 51 0.16 28.15 -10.91
N GLU A 52 0.96 28.29 -9.85
CA GLU A 52 1.03 29.51 -9.06
C GLU A 52 1.52 30.72 -9.87
N GLN A 53 2.55 30.54 -10.73
CA GLN A 53 3.06 31.61 -11.58
C GLN A 53 2.07 32.06 -12.67
N GLU A 54 1.24 31.12 -13.16
CA GLU A 54 0.23 31.38 -14.20
C GLU A 54 -1.11 31.89 -13.63
N ALA A 55 -1.35 31.70 -12.33
CA ALA A 55 -2.58 32.11 -11.66
C ALA A 55 -2.69 33.64 -11.60
N GLN A 56 -3.85 34.18 -12.05
CA GLN A 56 -4.11 35.61 -11.96
C GLN A 56 -4.60 36.03 -10.56
N ASN A 57 -5.32 35.14 -9.88
CA ASN A 57 -5.82 35.33 -8.53
C ASN A 57 -5.81 33.98 -7.83
N LEU A 58 -5.09 33.90 -6.73
CA LEU A 58 -5.18 32.79 -5.77
C LEU A 58 -6.04 33.26 -4.60
N ASP A 59 -6.98 32.43 -4.21
CA ASP A 59 -7.71 32.66 -2.97
C ASP A 59 -6.97 32.09 -1.75
N GLU A 60 -7.54 32.28 -0.57
CA GLU A 60 -6.93 31.82 0.68
C GLU A 60 -6.86 30.27 0.75
N VAL A 61 -7.81 29.56 0.15
CA VAL A 61 -7.83 28.10 0.09
C VAL A 61 -6.74 27.59 -0.85
N ASP A 62 -6.58 28.23 -2.00
CA ASP A 62 -5.51 27.91 -2.95
C ASP A 62 -4.13 28.09 -2.30
N ALA A 63 -3.91 29.20 -1.60
CA ALA A 63 -2.64 29.48 -0.93
C ALA A 63 -2.30 28.41 0.12
N VAL A 64 -3.27 28.07 0.99
CA VAL A 64 -3.10 27.02 2.02
C VAL A 64 -2.86 25.65 1.37
N THR A 65 -3.55 25.35 0.28
CA THR A 65 -3.40 24.08 -0.44
C THR A 65 -2.00 23.96 -1.05
N LEU A 66 -1.50 25.02 -1.69
CA LEU A 66 -0.15 25.06 -2.25
C LEU A 66 0.91 24.86 -1.17
N ASP A 67 0.80 25.57 -0.04
CA ASP A 67 1.76 25.44 1.07
C ASP A 67 1.73 24.04 1.68
N ALA A 68 0.56 23.48 1.92
CA ALA A 68 0.41 22.13 2.46
C ALA A 68 0.96 21.05 1.52
N MET A 69 0.70 21.16 0.22
CA MET A 69 1.23 20.23 -0.76
C MET A 69 2.75 20.33 -0.89
N ARG A 70 3.30 21.56 -0.90
CA ARG A 70 4.75 21.77 -0.95
C ARG A 70 5.45 21.16 0.26
N GLU A 71 4.92 21.44 1.45
CA GLU A 71 5.48 20.89 2.68
C GLU A 71 5.42 19.36 2.66
N ARG A 72 4.26 18.78 2.37
CA ARG A 72 4.07 17.33 2.41
C ARG A 72 4.91 16.59 1.37
N LEU A 73 4.82 17.01 0.09
CA LEU A 73 5.56 16.36 -0.98
C LEU A 73 7.07 16.62 -0.86
N GLY A 74 7.47 17.80 -0.38
CA GLY A 74 8.86 18.13 -0.10
C GLY A 74 9.45 17.22 0.98
N CYS A 75 8.74 17.04 2.09
CA CYS A 75 9.13 16.14 3.18
C CYS A 75 9.26 14.68 2.71
N GLU A 76 8.30 14.17 1.93
CA GLU A 76 8.38 12.83 1.36
C GLU A 76 9.61 12.64 0.47
N ARG A 77 9.97 13.64 -0.32
CA ARG A 77 11.17 13.62 -1.15
C ARG A 77 12.47 13.64 -0.32
N GLU A 78 12.50 14.40 0.77
CA GLU A 78 13.64 14.38 1.71
C GLU A 78 13.81 13.01 2.35
N LEU A 79 12.70 12.37 2.77
CA LEU A 79 12.71 11.00 3.29
C LEU A 79 13.21 10.00 2.24
N HIS A 80 12.77 10.14 1.00
CA HIS A 80 13.22 9.30 -0.10
C HIS A 80 14.73 9.46 -0.36
N ALA A 81 15.21 10.69 -0.44
CA ALA A 81 16.64 10.99 -0.60
C ALA A 81 17.50 10.45 0.55
N ALA A 82 16.95 10.41 1.76
CA ALA A 82 17.58 9.78 2.94
C ALA A 82 17.48 8.24 2.92
N GLY A 83 16.75 7.66 1.95
CA GLY A 83 16.52 6.21 1.84
C GLY A 83 15.54 5.66 2.88
N LEU A 84 14.63 6.47 3.39
CA LEU A 84 13.68 6.11 4.45
C LEU A 84 12.27 5.80 3.94
N THR A 85 12.07 5.66 2.62
CA THR A 85 10.77 5.36 2.01
C THR A 85 10.63 3.92 1.54
N SER A 86 11.69 3.12 1.63
CA SER A 86 11.65 1.70 1.27
C SER A 86 12.53 0.87 2.21
N GLY A 87 12.07 -0.35 2.51
CA GLY A 87 12.82 -1.27 3.38
C GLY A 87 12.78 -0.90 4.86
N GLU A 88 11.82 -0.12 5.29
CA GLU A 88 11.52 0.08 6.72
C GLU A 88 10.74 -1.12 7.27
N LEU A 89 11.01 -1.48 8.53
CA LEU A 89 10.29 -2.54 9.22
C LEU A 89 10.03 -2.15 10.67
N ASN A 90 8.77 -2.17 11.03
CA ASN A 90 8.30 -2.01 12.40
C ASN A 90 7.11 -2.93 12.67
N VAL A 91 6.64 -3.00 13.91
CA VAL A 91 5.56 -3.92 14.32
C VAL A 91 4.15 -3.32 14.20
N ILE A 92 4.01 -2.08 13.71
CA ILE A 92 2.76 -1.33 13.70
C ILE A 92 2.30 -1.05 12.26
N ALA A 93 3.21 -0.50 11.45
CA ALA A 93 2.92 -0.01 10.11
C ALA A 93 4.11 -0.32 9.19
N SER A 94 4.08 -1.46 8.58
CA SER A 94 4.96 -1.89 7.50
C SER A 94 4.22 -2.92 6.65
N ALA A 95 4.74 -3.28 5.49
CA ALA A 95 3.99 -4.04 4.49
C ALA A 95 3.20 -5.27 5.02
N PRO A 96 3.71 -6.10 5.95
CA PRO A 96 2.91 -7.22 6.47
C PRO A 96 1.65 -6.79 7.21
N GLN A 97 1.72 -5.69 7.98
CA GLN A 97 0.57 -5.17 8.72
C GLN A 97 -0.41 -4.44 7.78
N ASP A 98 0.11 -3.67 6.81
CA ASP A 98 -0.70 -2.94 5.84
C ASP A 98 -1.49 -3.91 4.95
N VAL A 99 -0.84 -4.99 4.49
CA VAL A 99 -1.50 -6.04 3.71
C VAL A 99 -2.59 -6.72 4.54
N GLN A 100 -2.33 -7.09 5.79
CA GLN A 100 -3.35 -7.71 6.64
C GLN A 100 -4.50 -6.75 6.91
N MET A 101 -4.22 -5.49 7.28
CA MET A 101 -5.23 -4.47 7.57
C MET A 101 -6.13 -4.19 6.36
N LEU A 102 -5.61 -4.29 5.15
CA LEU A 102 -6.42 -4.10 3.94
C LEU A 102 -7.58 -5.10 3.89
N PHE A 103 -7.35 -6.37 4.25
CA PHE A 103 -8.38 -7.40 4.27
C PHE A 103 -9.43 -7.22 5.39
N ASP A 104 -9.16 -6.37 6.39
CA ASP A 104 -10.16 -5.92 7.36
C ASP A 104 -11.06 -4.79 6.81
N LEU A 105 -10.67 -4.14 5.71
CA LEU A 105 -11.33 -2.96 5.13
C LEU A 105 -12.04 -3.24 3.79
N VAL A 106 -11.68 -4.32 3.10
CA VAL A 106 -12.29 -4.64 1.80
C VAL A 106 -13.75 -5.03 1.94
N PRO A 107 -14.64 -4.67 0.98
CA PRO A 107 -16.02 -5.11 1.00
C PRO A 107 -16.11 -6.63 0.80
N THR A 108 -17.11 -7.23 1.44
CA THR A 108 -17.37 -8.69 1.45
C THR A 108 -18.86 -9.02 1.29
N ASP A 109 -19.68 -8.03 0.88
CA ASP A 109 -21.14 -8.14 0.88
C ASP A 109 -21.68 -8.89 -0.34
N THR A 110 -20.94 -8.91 -1.45
CA THR A 110 -21.39 -9.47 -2.73
C THR A 110 -20.43 -10.52 -3.28
N GLU A 111 -20.93 -11.34 -4.21
CA GLU A 111 -20.09 -12.31 -4.92
C GLU A 111 -18.99 -11.63 -5.75
N ASP A 112 -19.24 -10.43 -6.28
CA ASP A 112 -18.23 -9.67 -7.02
C ASP A 112 -17.14 -9.12 -6.09
N ASP A 113 -17.48 -8.71 -4.87
CA ASP A 113 -16.46 -8.37 -3.86
C ASP A 113 -15.52 -9.55 -3.56
N TRP A 114 -16.07 -10.76 -3.49
CA TRP A 114 -15.26 -11.97 -3.25
C TRP A 114 -14.40 -12.36 -4.46
N LYS A 115 -14.83 -12.09 -5.69
CA LYS A 115 -13.98 -12.25 -6.89
C LYS A 115 -12.78 -11.29 -6.82
N ASP A 116 -13.03 -10.02 -6.50
CA ASP A 116 -11.97 -9.02 -6.33
C ASP A 116 -11.00 -9.44 -5.21
N ASN A 117 -11.53 -9.95 -4.10
CA ASN A 117 -10.73 -10.40 -2.96
C ASN A 117 -9.90 -11.65 -3.26
N ALA A 118 -10.40 -12.61 -4.04
CA ALA A 118 -9.63 -13.77 -4.49
C ALA A 118 -8.41 -13.33 -5.32
N VAL A 119 -8.62 -12.44 -6.30
CA VAL A 119 -7.54 -11.87 -7.10
C VAL A 119 -6.53 -11.13 -6.24
N ARG A 120 -7.00 -10.34 -5.26
CA ARG A 120 -6.15 -9.58 -4.35
C ARG A 120 -5.31 -10.49 -3.45
N LEU A 121 -5.92 -11.54 -2.85
CA LEU A 121 -5.21 -12.53 -2.05
C LEU A 121 -4.08 -13.20 -2.83
N SER A 122 -4.32 -13.58 -4.08
CA SER A 122 -3.31 -14.22 -4.93
C SER A 122 -2.05 -13.36 -5.15
N GLN A 123 -2.11 -12.06 -4.89
CA GLN A 123 -0.99 -11.12 -5.05
C GLN A 123 -0.17 -10.94 -3.76
N VAL A 124 -0.66 -11.39 -2.61
CA VAL A 124 0.03 -11.23 -1.31
C VAL A 124 1.45 -11.81 -1.34
N PRO A 125 1.70 -13.05 -1.86
CA PRO A 125 3.04 -13.59 -1.92
C PRO A 125 4.01 -12.74 -2.74
N ARG A 126 3.54 -12.12 -3.84
CA ARG A 126 4.34 -11.20 -4.65
C ARG A 126 4.70 -9.96 -3.84
N ALA A 127 3.72 -9.29 -3.24
CA ALA A 127 3.94 -8.06 -2.46
C ALA A 127 4.93 -8.27 -1.31
N LEU A 128 4.79 -9.38 -0.56
CA LEU A 128 5.71 -9.72 0.52
C LEU A 128 7.12 -10.11 0.01
N THR A 129 7.22 -10.69 -1.19
CA THR A 129 8.52 -10.98 -1.83
C THR A 129 9.23 -9.70 -2.24
N GLU A 130 8.52 -8.74 -2.86
CA GLU A 130 9.03 -7.41 -3.19
C GLU A 130 9.54 -6.69 -1.93
N TYR A 131 8.72 -6.69 -0.86
CA TYR A 131 9.11 -6.11 0.42
C TYR A 131 10.37 -6.75 1.02
N ARG A 132 10.47 -8.08 1.00
CA ARG A 132 11.67 -8.78 1.47
C ARG A 132 12.92 -8.35 0.69
N HIS A 133 12.80 -8.13 -0.63
CA HIS A 133 13.90 -7.61 -1.45
C HIS A 133 14.28 -6.18 -1.04
N ALA A 134 13.28 -5.30 -0.83
CA ALA A 134 13.52 -3.92 -0.37
C ALA A 134 14.24 -3.89 1.00
N LEU A 135 13.83 -4.75 1.95
CA LEU A 135 14.50 -4.91 3.24
C LEU A 135 15.97 -5.38 3.08
N SER A 136 16.21 -6.33 2.17
CA SER A 136 17.54 -6.85 1.91
C SER A 136 18.45 -5.77 1.30
N GLN A 137 17.93 -4.98 0.38
CA GLN A 137 18.65 -3.85 -0.21
C GLN A 137 18.95 -2.78 0.85
N ALA A 138 17.97 -2.39 1.67
CA ALA A 138 18.18 -1.43 2.74
C ALA A 138 19.26 -1.91 3.73
N ALA A 139 19.27 -3.19 4.08
CA ALA A 139 20.30 -3.76 4.95
C ALA A 139 21.68 -3.74 4.27
N HIS A 140 21.78 -3.99 2.97
CA HIS A 140 23.01 -3.91 2.20
C HIS A 140 23.55 -2.48 2.13
N ASP A 141 22.66 -1.51 2.04
CA ASP A 141 22.96 -0.07 2.06
C ASP A 141 23.30 0.45 3.49
N GLY A 142 23.49 -0.44 4.46
CA GLY A 142 23.86 -0.08 5.84
C GLY A 142 22.69 0.35 6.73
N ARG A 143 21.45 0.12 6.31
CA ARG A 143 20.21 0.47 7.04
C ARG A 143 19.40 -0.80 7.41
N PRO A 144 19.99 -1.78 8.14
CA PRO A 144 19.24 -2.96 8.55
C PRO A 144 18.16 -2.57 9.58
N PRO A 145 16.97 -3.18 9.53
CA PRO A 145 15.97 -2.98 10.56
C PRO A 145 16.45 -3.51 11.91
N ALA A 146 15.93 -2.94 13.00
CA ALA A 146 16.29 -3.36 14.36
C ALA A 146 15.92 -4.84 14.60
N LEU A 147 16.86 -5.64 15.10
CA LEU A 147 16.66 -7.08 15.33
C LEU A 147 15.41 -7.42 16.14
N ARG A 148 15.05 -6.57 17.12
CA ARG A 148 13.83 -6.76 17.90
C ARG A 148 12.57 -6.65 17.02
N GLN A 149 12.54 -5.70 16.09
CA GLN A 149 11.42 -5.52 15.17
C GLN A 149 11.32 -6.73 14.23
N VAL A 150 12.45 -7.18 13.67
CA VAL A 150 12.48 -8.37 12.79
C VAL A 150 11.90 -9.59 13.50
N LYS A 151 12.32 -9.87 14.74
CA LYS A 151 11.79 -11.01 15.51
C LYS A 151 10.29 -10.92 15.72
N ARG A 152 9.78 -9.74 16.07
CA ARG A 152 8.35 -9.53 16.31
C ARG A 152 7.51 -9.64 15.04
N VAL A 153 7.98 -9.09 13.92
CA VAL A 153 7.27 -9.22 12.65
C VAL A 153 7.27 -10.68 12.16
N ILE A 154 8.34 -11.43 12.37
CA ILE A 154 8.35 -12.88 12.10
C ILE A 154 7.28 -13.61 12.93
N GLU A 155 7.14 -13.27 14.22
CA GLU A 155 6.09 -13.85 15.08
C GLU A 155 4.69 -13.49 14.54
N GLN A 156 4.44 -12.22 14.19
CA GLN A 156 3.17 -11.77 13.59
C GLN A 156 2.87 -12.50 12.28
N CYS A 157 3.82 -12.58 11.35
CA CYS A 157 3.62 -13.30 10.08
C CYS A 157 3.30 -14.78 10.32
N ARG A 158 3.95 -15.42 11.30
CA ARG A 158 3.63 -16.82 11.67
C ARG A 158 2.22 -16.95 12.25
N ASP A 159 1.77 -15.98 13.03
CA ASP A 159 0.41 -15.99 13.57
C ASP A 159 -0.64 -15.80 12.48
N HIS A 160 -0.38 -14.95 11.47
CA HIS A 160 -1.27 -14.78 10.32
C HIS A 160 -1.34 -16.02 9.42
N ALA A 161 -0.24 -16.77 9.31
CA ALA A 161 -0.14 -17.99 8.50
C ALA A 161 -0.61 -19.28 9.19
N LYS A 162 -1.19 -19.23 10.38
CA LYS A 162 -1.78 -20.40 11.05
C LYS A 162 -3.10 -20.78 10.40
N SER A 163 -3.52 -22.04 10.60
CA SER A 163 -4.82 -22.57 10.15
C SER A 163 -6.05 -21.85 10.73
N ASP A 164 -5.87 -21.02 11.75
CA ASP A 164 -6.87 -20.11 12.32
C ASP A 164 -6.38 -18.66 12.27
N GLY A 165 -5.42 -18.36 11.43
CA GLY A 165 -4.83 -17.04 11.23
C GLY A 165 -5.80 -16.07 10.56
N SER A 166 -5.35 -14.82 10.34
CA SER A 166 -6.22 -13.77 9.79
C SER A 166 -6.68 -14.10 8.37
N PHE A 167 -5.79 -14.61 7.52
CA PHE A 167 -6.12 -14.96 6.14
C PHE A 167 -7.07 -16.15 6.03
N ASP A 168 -6.87 -17.19 6.87
CA ASP A 168 -7.79 -18.34 6.93
C ASP A 168 -9.18 -17.90 7.42
N ARG A 169 -9.26 -17.08 8.48
CA ARG A 169 -10.55 -16.54 8.97
C ARG A 169 -11.22 -15.64 7.92
N PHE A 170 -10.46 -14.82 7.20
CA PHE A 170 -11.01 -14.00 6.13
C PHE A 170 -11.60 -14.89 5.01
N ALA A 171 -10.85 -15.90 4.58
CA ALA A 171 -11.32 -16.82 3.53
C ALA A 171 -12.55 -17.65 3.94
N GLN A 172 -12.70 -17.97 5.22
CA GLN A 172 -13.88 -18.68 5.74
C GLN A 172 -15.17 -17.85 5.60
N GLN A 173 -15.10 -16.53 5.67
CA GLN A 173 -16.27 -15.64 5.50
C GLN A 173 -16.87 -15.71 4.08
N ALA A 174 -16.09 -16.10 3.08
CA ALA A 174 -16.58 -16.25 1.71
C ALA A 174 -17.73 -17.29 1.62
N ALA A 175 -17.79 -18.28 2.52
CA ALA A 175 -18.81 -19.31 2.50
C ALA A 175 -20.23 -18.78 2.75
N ASP A 176 -20.36 -17.60 3.35
CA ASP A 176 -21.66 -17.01 3.68
C ASP A 176 -22.30 -16.26 2.50
N THR A 177 -21.48 -15.80 1.54
CA THR A 177 -21.94 -14.91 0.45
C THR A 177 -21.58 -15.44 -0.95
N ALA A 178 -20.42 -16.07 -1.09
CA ALA A 178 -19.90 -16.53 -2.39
C ALA A 178 -20.39 -17.94 -2.72
N SER A 179 -20.40 -18.27 -4.03
CA SER A 179 -20.64 -19.63 -4.48
C SER A 179 -19.59 -20.61 -3.93
N GLU A 180 -19.91 -21.91 -3.87
CA GLU A 180 -18.98 -22.94 -3.37
C GLU A 180 -17.64 -22.93 -4.15
N ALA A 181 -17.72 -22.77 -5.47
CA ALA A 181 -16.54 -22.70 -6.34
C ALA A 181 -15.65 -21.49 -6.00
N LEU A 182 -16.24 -20.32 -5.83
CA LEU A 182 -15.52 -19.10 -5.46
C LEU A 182 -14.96 -19.17 -4.04
N SER A 183 -15.71 -19.73 -3.09
CA SER A 183 -15.22 -19.95 -1.73
C SER A 183 -14.00 -20.88 -1.69
N ALA A 184 -13.96 -21.88 -2.56
CA ALA A 184 -12.79 -22.76 -2.69
C ALA A 184 -11.59 -22.02 -3.32
N GLU A 185 -11.83 -21.14 -4.30
CA GLU A 185 -10.80 -20.30 -4.91
C GLU A 185 -10.20 -19.34 -3.88
N VAL A 186 -11.04 -18.64 -3.12
CA VAL A 186 -10.61 -17.74 -2.03
C VAL A 186 -9.73 -18.45 -1.01
N ARG A 187 -10.12 -19.65 -0.58
CA ARG A 187 -9.30 -20.47 0.35
C ARG A 187 -7.94 -20.83 -0.26
N THR A 188 -7.94 -21.27 -1.52
CA THR A 188 -6.68 -21.60 -2.22
C THR A 188 -5.76 -20.39 -2.35
N ALA A 189 -6.32 -19.20 -2.50
CA ALA A 189 -5.54 -17.96 -2.58
C ALA A 189 -5.04 -17.46 -1.21
N ALA A 190 -5.69 -17.90 -0.12
CA ALA A 190 -5.31 -17.56 1.26
C ALA A 190 -4.23 -18.48 1.84
N ASP A 191 -4.06 -19.71 1.30
CA ASP A 191 -3.04 -20.70 1.65
C ASP A 191 -1.66 -20.33 1.04
#